data_6786c54424c89218d0b0aab330888aeb
#
_entry.id   6786c54424c89218d0b0aab330888aeb
#
_cell.length_a   1.000
_cell.length_b   1.000
_cell.length_c   1.000
_cell.angle_alpha   90.00
_cell.angle_beta   90.00
_cell.angle_gamma   90.00
#
_symmetry.space_group_name_H-M   'P 1'
#
loop_
_entity.id
_entity.type
_entity.pdbx_description
1 polymer ?
#
loop_
_entity_poly.entity_id
_entity_poly.type
_entity_poly.pdbx_seq_one_letter_code
_entity_poly.pdbx_strand_id
1 'polypeptide(L)'
;MEFSELIRKRYSVRAYNPDPVGDDKLTQVLEAARLAPTAANLQPFQIVVIQTAGREDDLKRIYQREWFTQAPLILCVCGIPAQGWVRGQDGKHYTDVDVAIVMDHLVLAATELGLGTCWIAAFDPAAAREVLGLPDGLEPIIFT
;
A
#
# COMPACT_ATOMS: atom_id res chain seq x y z
N MET A 1 10.81 9.94 -16.77
CA MET A 1 10.26 8.85 -17.65
C MET A 1 8.92 9.31 -18.18
N GLU A 2 8.62 9.05 -19.45
CA GLU A 2 7.29 9.36 -20.00
C GLU A 2 6.23 8.44 -19.40
N PHE A 3 5.04 8.96 -19.14
CA PHE A 3 3.96 8.20 -18.50
C PHE A 3 3.62 6.89 -19.24
N SER A 4 3.58 6.93 -20.57
CA SER A 4 3.32 5.75 -21.41
C SER A 4 4.40 4.66 -21.27
N GLU A 5 5.63 5.04 -20.98
CA GLU A 5 6.72 4.13 -20.69
C GLU A 5 6.62 3.58 -19.26
N LEU A 6 6.31 4.44 -18.31
CA LEU A 6 6.15 4.10 -16.90
C LEU A 6 5.10 3.00 -16.68
N ILE A 7 3.91 3.15 -17.25
CA ILE A 7 2.83 2.16 -17.12
C ILE A 7 3.15 0.81 -17.78
N ARG A 8 4.03 0.79 -18.80
CA ARG A 8 4.51 -0.46 -19.40
C ARG A 8 5.62 -1.11 -18.58
N LYS A 9 6.41 -0.32 -17.88
CA LYS A 9 7.55 -0.78 -17.07
C LYS A 9 7.09 -1.40 -15.75
N ARG A 10 5.99 -0.90 -15.18
CA ARG A 10 5.45 -1.45 -13.94
C ARG A 10 5.00 -2.90 -14.13
N TYR A 11 5.45 -3.79 -13.30
CA TYR A 11 4.97 -5.18 -13.22
C TYR A 11 4.97 -5.66 -11.77
N SER A 12 4.28 -6.77 -11.50
CA SER A 12 4.23 -7.37 -10.17
C SER A 12 5.52 -8.13 -9.87
N VAL A 13 6.36 -7.54 -9.03
CA VAL A 13 7.65 -8.10 -8.59
C VAL A 13 7.42 -9.07 -7.43
N ARG A 14 8.05 -10.25 -7.50
CA ARG A 14 7.95 -11.30 -6.48
C ARG A 14 9.32 -11.87 -6.08
N ALA A 15 10.34 -11.04 -6.15
CA ALA A 15 11.68 -11.28 -5.62
C ALA A 15 12.34 -9.92 -5.39
N TYR A 16 12.96 -9.71 -4.24
CA TYR A 16 13.51 -8.42 -3.86
C TYR A 16 14.95 -8.53 -3.42
N ASN A 17 15.73 -7.49 -3.71
CA ASN A 17 17.06 -7.32 -3.14
C ASN A 17 16.94 -6.89 -1.68
N PRO A 18 17.91 -7.23 -0.82
CA PRO A 18 17.92 -6.85 0.58
C PRO A 18 18.33 -5.38 0.83
N ASP A 19 18.71 -4.67 -0.23
CA ASP A 19 19.18 -3.28 -0.11
C ASP A 19 18.09 -2.38 0.47
N PRO A 20 18.40 -1.55 1.48
CA PRO A 20 17.40 -0.68 2.08
C PRO A 20 16.88 0.36 1.08
N VAL A 21 15.60 0.69 1.21
CA VAL A 21 15.00 1.82 0.48
C VAL A 21 15.41 3.11 1.19
N GLY A 22 16.05 4.03 0.46
CA GLY A 22 16.46 5.33 1.01
C GLY A 22 15.26 6.21 1.37
N ASP A 23 15.39 7.02 2.41
CA ASP A 23 14.34 7.90 2.93
C ASP A 23 13.84 8.90 1.88
N ASP A 24 14.71 9.35 0.98
CA ASP A 24 14.38 10.23 -0.11
C ASP A 24 13.41 9.59 -1.12
N LYS A 25 13.62 8.32 -1.45
CA LYS A 25 12.71 7.56 -2.32
C LYS A 25 11.37 7.27 -1.62
N LEU A 26 11.43 6.85 -0.36
CA LEU A 26 10.22 6.62 0.44
C LEU A 26 9.36 7.88 0.52
N THR A 27 9.99 9.03 0.78
CA THR A 27 9.29 10.33 0.83
C THR A 27 8.58 10.65 -0.49
N GLN A 28 9.25 10.44 -1.63
CA GLN A 28 8.65 10.68 -2.95
C GLN A 28 7.48 9.75 -3.23
N VAL A 29 7.59 8.47 -2.86
CA VAL A 29 6.51 7.48 -2.99
C VAL A 29 5.30 7.86 -2.15
N LEU A 30 5.51 8.24 -0.89
CA LEU A 30 4.44 8.67 0.00
C LEU A 30 3.79 9.99 -0.45
N GLU A 31 4.56 10.91 -1.01
CA GLU A 31 4.04 12.16 -1.57
C GLU A 31 3.16 11.90 -2.80
N ALA A 32 3.54 10.99 -3.68
CA ALA A 32 2.69 10.59 -4.80
C ALA A 32 1.36 10.01 -4.34
N ALA A 33 1.38 9.16 -3.31
CA ALA A 33 0.18 8.62 -2.69
C ALA A 33 -0.71 9.72 -2.08
N ARG A 34 -0.09 10.71 -1.40
CA ARG A 34 -0.80 11.86 -0.81
C ARG A 34 -1.51 12.72 -1.86
N LEU A 35 -0.94 12.83 -3.06
CA LEU A 35 -1.49 13.61 -4.16
C LEU A 35 -2.59 12.89 -4.95
N ALA A 36 -2.84 11.62 -4.67
CA ALA A 36 -3.89 10.86 -5.33
C ALA A 36 -5.28 11.45 -5.07
N PRO A 37 -6.16 11.53 -6.08
CA PRO A 37 -7.53 11.99 -5.88
C PRO A 37 -8.33 10.98 -5.05
N THR A 38 -9.23 11.49 -4.22
CA THR A 38 -10.22 10.70 -3.51
C THR A 38 -11.61 11.31 -3.66
N ALA A 39 -12.66 10.51 -3.49
CA ALA A 39 -14.03 10.98 -3.60
C ALA A 39 -14.28 12.13 -2.61
N ALA A 40 -14.78 13.26 -3.13
CA ALA A 40 -15.00 14.50 -2.39
C ALA A 40 -13.76 15.01 -1.62
N ASN A 41 -12.57 14.56 -1.99
CA ASN A 41 -11.30 14.88 -1.32
C ASN A 41 -11.30 14.58 0.19
N LEU A 42 -12.02 13.54 0.60
CA LEU A 42 -12.12 13.16 2.01
C LEU A 42 -10.88 12.45 2.55
N GLN A 43 -10.07 11.88 1.67
CA GLN A 43 -8.78 11.25 1.99
C GLN A 43 -8.88 10.21 3.13
N PRO A 44 -9.78 9.20 3.02
CA PRO A 44 -10.10 8.27 4.09
C PRO A 44 -9.08 7.12 4.15
N PHE A 45 -7.80 7.44 4.29
CA PHE A 45 -6.73 6.44 4.30
C PHE A 45 -5.56 6.85 5.18
N GLN A 46 -4.80 5.85 5.59
CA GLN A 46 -3.47 5.99 6.18
C GLN A 46 -2.54 4.95 5.58
N ILE A 47 -1.26 5.27 5.49
CA ILE A 47 -0.23 4.36 5.02
C ILE A 47 0.65 3.97 6.21
N VAL A 48 0.70 2.67 6.49
CA VAL A 48 1.60 2.11 7.50
C VAL A 48 2.89 1.71 6.80
N VAL A 49 4.00 2.27 7.26
CA VAL A 49 5.35 1.98 6.76
C VAL A 49 6.01 0.96 7.69
N ILE A 50 6.44 -0.16 7.14
CA ILE A 50 6.93 -1.31 7.92
C ILE A 50 8.35 -1.65 7.46
N GLN A 51 9.32 -1.52 8.36
CA GLN A 51 10.65 -2.08 8.16
C GLN A 51 10.60 -3.58 8.44
N THR A 52 11.06 -4.39 7.49
CA THR A 52 10.97 -5.86 7.58
C THR A 52 11.95 -6.45 8.59
N ALA A 53 13.14 -5.85 8.69
CA ALA A 53 14.21 -6.36 9.54
C ALA A 53 13.78 -6.58 11.00
N GLY A 54 13.95 -7.81 11.48
CA GLY A 54 13.57 -8.20 12.85
C GLY A 54 12.09 -8.50 13.05
N ARG A 55 11.27 -8.41 12.00
CA ARG A 55 9.81 -8.66 12.06
C ARG A 55 9.33 -9.74 11.10
N GLU A 56 10.24 -10.47 10.49
CA GLU A 56 9.94 -11.42 9.42
C GLU A 56 8.92 -12.48 9.84
N ASP A 57 9.05 -13.03 11.05
CA ASP A 57 8.14 -14.08 11.55
C ASP A 57 6.72 -13.55 11.78
N ASP A 58 6.58 -12.35 12.31
CA ASP A 58 5.28 -11.71 12.48
C ASP A 58 4.65 -11.36 11.13
N LEU A 59 5.43 -10.84 10.19
CA LEU A 59 4.96 -10.47 8.85
C LEU A 59 4.52 -11.69 8.04
N LYS A 60 5.16 -12.85 8.21
CA LYS A 60 4.73 -14.11 7.59
C LYS A 60 3.35 -14.58 8.05
N ARG A 61 2.88 -14.15 9.21
CA ARG A 61 1.50 -14.41 9.66
C ARG A 61 0.49 -13.65 8.83
N ILE A 62 0.87 -12.49 8.29
CA ILE A 62 0.02 -11.67 7.42
C ILE A 62 -0.06 -12.27 6.02
N TYR A 63 1.09 -12.62 5.43
CA TYR A 63 1.17 -13.19 4.10
C TYR A 63 2.33 -14.17 3.98
N GLN A 64 2.02 -15.43 3.69
CA GLN A 64 2.96 -16.56 3.83
C GLN A 64 3.91 -16.78 2.66
N ARG A 65 3.89 -15.94 1.62
CA ARG A 65 4.83 -16.05 0.51
C ARG A 65 6.22 -15.56 0.95
N GLU A 66 7.24 -16.37 0.71
CA GLU A 66 8.62 -16.07 1.14
C GLU A 66 9.13 -14.73 0.59
N TRP A 67 8.79 -14.40 -0.66
CA TRP A 67 9.21 -13.15 -1.26
C TRP A 67 8.64 -11.89 -0.57
N PHE A 68 7.56 -12.01 0.18
CA PHE A 68 6.99 -10.89 0.93
C PHE A 68 7.97 -10.32 1.94
N THR A 69 8.63 -11.17 2.71
CA THR A 69 9.61 -10.76 3.72
C THR A 69 11.03 -10.60 3.19
N GLN A 70 11.27 -10.84 1.89
CA GLN A 70 12.51 -10.45 1.23
C GLN A 70 12.56 -8.93 1.00
N ALA A 71 11.42 -8.28 0.83
CA ALA A 71 11.37 -6.82 0.69
C ALA A 71 11.86 -6.16 1.98
N PRO A 72 12.82 -5.22 1.91
CA PRO A 72 13.33 -4.54 3.11
C PRO A 72 12.30 -3.58 3.70
N LEU A 73 11.34 -3.14 2.89
CA LEU A 73 10.27 -2.22 3.26
C LEU A 73 8.94 -2.76 2.73
N ILE A 74 7.92 -2.70 3.57
CA ILE A 74 6.55 -3.08 3.23
C ILE A 74 5.64 -1.90 3.54
N LEU A 75 4.71 -1.60 2.65
CA LEU A 75 3.70 -0.58 2.86
C LEU A 75 2.31 -1.23 2.92
N CYS A 76 1.50 -0.79 3.89
CA CYS A 76 0.08 -1.15 3.96
C CYS A 76 -0.75 0.11 3.78
N VAL A 77 -1.57 0.18 2.74
CA VAL A 77 -2.57 1.22 2.61
C VAL A 77 -3.84 0.77 3.29
N CYS A 78 -4.18 1.47 4.36
CA CYS A 78 -5.36 1.23 5.17
C CYS A 78 -6.45 2.23 4.83
N GLY A 79 -7.71 1.82 4.86
CA GLY A 79 -8.87 2.69 4.70
C GLY A 79 -9.52 3.03 6.03
N ILE A 80 -10.24 4.17 6.06
CA ILE A 80 -11.04 4.62 7.18
C ILE A 80 -12.49 4.77 6.69
N PRO A 81 -13.29 3.68 6.65
CA PRO A 81 -14.61 3.68 6.02
C PRO A 81 -15.55 4.75 6.59
N ALA A 82 -15.48 5.04 7.90
CA ALA A 82 -16.29 6.07 8.53
C ALA A 82 -16.01 7.49 8.04
N GLN A 83 -14.86 7.73 7.42
CA GLN A 83 -14.46 9.03 6.85
C GLN A 83 -14.62 9.07 5.32
N GLY A 84 -14.94 7.95 4.68
CA GLY A 84 -15.06 7.83 3.24
C GLY A 84 -16.39 8.36 2.70
N TRP A 85 -16.38 8.64 1.40
CA TRP A 85 -17.60 9.05 0.69
C TRP A 85 -18.51 7.85 0.44
N VAL A 86 -19.81 8.09 0.62
CA VAL A 86 -20.87 7.11 0.40
C VAL A 86 -21.86 7.68 -0.62
N ARG A 87 -22.14 6.92 -1.68
CA ARG A 87 -23.11 7.33 -2.69
C ARG A 87 -24.52 7.30 -2.10
N GLY A 88 -25.21 8.44 -2.17
CA GLY A 88 -26.54 8.59 -1.55
C GLY A 88 -27.64 7.73 -2.17
N GLN A 89 -27.55 7.39 -3.46
CA GLN A 89 -28.59 6.66 -4.18
C GLN A 89 -28.70 5.18 -3.76
N ASP A 90 -27.59 4.55 -3.40
CA ASP A 90 -27.54 3.10 -3.11
C ASP A 90 -26.68 2.75 -1.88
N GLY A 91 -26.10 3.73 -1.21
CA GLY A 91 -25.29 3.51 -0.03
C GLY A 91 -23.92 2.87 -0.32
N LYS A 92 -23.44 2.88 -1.58
CA LYS A 92 -22.14 2.30 -1.91
C LYS A 92 -21.00 3.10 -1.32
N HIS A 93 -20.15 2.43 -0.55
CA HIS A 93 -18.92 2.99 -0.01
C HIS A 93 -17.81 3.02 -1.06
N TYR A 94 -17.03 4.10 -1.10
CA TYR A 94 -15.94 4.32 -2.05
C TYR A 94 -14.54 4.28 -1.44
N THR A 95 -14.42 3.95 -0.17
CA THR A 95 -13.12 3.87 0.51
C THR A 95 -12.15 2.93 -0.19
N ASP A 96 -12.61 1.74 -0.61
CA ASP A 96 -11.75 0.79 -1.32
C ASP A 96 -11.32 1.31 -2.69
N VAL A 97 -12.18 2.06 -3.38
CA VAL A 97 -11.85 2.73 -4.64
C VAL A 97 -10.78 3.79 -4.41
N ASP A 98 -10.94 4.62 -3.39
CA ASP A 98 -9.96 5.65 -3.02
C ASP A 98 -8.60 5.03 -2.69
N VAL A 99 -8.58 3.97 -1.89
CA VAL A 99 -7.35 3.24 -1.52
C VAL A 99 -6.68 2.62 -2.76
N ALA A 100 -7.46 2.09 -3.71
CA ALA A 100 -6.91 1.56 -4.96
C ALA A 100 -6.21 2.64 -5.80
N ILE A 101 -6.79 3.85 -5.87
CA ILE A 101 -6.18 4.98 -6.58
C ILE A 101 -4.88 5.42 -5.87
N VAL A 102 -4.91 5.52 -4.55
CA VAL A 102 -3.73 5.85 -3.73
C VAL A 102 -2.60 4.83 -3.95
N MET A 103 -2.93 3.53 -3.93
CA MET A 103 -1.96 2.47 -4.18
C MET A 103 -1.40 2.54 -5.61
N ASP A 104 -2.22 2.85 -6.61
CA ASP A 104 -1.75 2.97 -7.98
C ASP A 104 -0.73 4.12 -8.15
N HIS A 105 -1.02 5.29 -7.59
CA HIS A 105 -0.06 6.40 -7.55
C HIS A 105 1.25 6.00 -6.86
N LEU A 106 1.16 5.30 -5.74
CA LEU A 106 2.30 4.81 -4.98
C LEU A 106 3.18 3.87 -5.80
N VAL A 107 2.59 2.86 -6.44
CA VAL A 107 3.37 1.86 -7.20
C VAL A 107 3.94 2.43 -8.49
N LEU A 108 3.28 3.38 -9.12
CA LEU A 108 3.83 4.08 -10.29
C LEU A 108 5.03 4.95 -9.91
N ALA A 109 4.93 5.71 -8.82
CA ALA A 109 6.06 6.50 -8.31
C ALA A 109 7.25 5.60 -7.91
N ALA A 110 6.98 4.49 -7.23
CA ALA A 110 8.01 3.51 -6.88
C ALA A 110 8.71 2.96 -8.14
N THR A 111 7.94 2.64 -9.18
CA THR A 111 8.49 2.16 -10.46
C THR A 111 9.39 3.19 -11.13
N GLU A 112 8.99 4.46 -11.13
CA GLU A 112 9.80 5.57 -11.67
C GLU A 112 11.14 5.69 -10.95
N LEU A 113 11.15 5.46 -9.65
CA LEU A 113 12.35 5.49 -8.80
C LEU A 113 13.19 4.19 -8.85
N GLY A 114 12.80 3.23 -9.70
CA GLY A 114 13.50 1.96 -9.87
C GLY A 114 13.22 0.93 -8.76
N LEU A 115 12.13 1.11 -8.01
CA LEU A 115 11.69 0.16 -6.98
C LEU A 115 10.66 -0.83 -7.55
N GLY A 116 10.80 -2.10 -7.17
CA GLY A 116 9.83 -3.14 -7.49
C GLY A 116 8.67 -3.14 -6.48
N THR A 117 7.46 -3.42 -6.97
CA THR A 117 6.24 -3.48 -6.16
C THR A 117 5.37 -4.66 -6.56
N CYS A 118 4.47 -5.07 -5.68
CA CYS A 118 3.43 -6.04 -6.01
C CYS A 118 2.19 -5.76 -5.16
N TRP A 119 1.02 -5.60 -5.79
CA TRP A 119 -0.24 -5.51 -5.06
C TRP A 119 -0.56 -6.82 -4.39
N ILE A 120 -0.82 -6.79 -3.07
CA ILE A 120 -1.14 -7.96 -2.27
C ILE A 120 -2.48 -7.70 -1.57
N ALA A 121 -3.48 -8.46 -1.96
CA ALA A 121 -4.81 -8.45 -1.35
C ALA A 121 -5.15 -9.77 -0.65
N ALA A 122 -4.47 -10.87 -0.98
CA ALA A 122 -4.73 -12.20 -0.44
C ALA A 122 -3.97 -12.44 0.89
N PHE A 123 -3.96 -11.46 1.76
CA PHE A 123 -3.37 -11.53 3.10
C PHE A 123 -4.42 -11.88 4.16
N ASP A 124 -3.98 -12.22 5.37
CA ASP A 124 -4.84 -12.42 6.53
C ASP A 124 -5.12 -11.09 7.23
N PRO A 125 -6.37 -10.55 7.15
CA PRO A 125 -6.69 -9.26 7.76
C PRO A 125 -6.63 -9.26 9.28
N ALA A 126 -6.97 -10.37 9.94
CA ALA A 126 -6.92 -10.47 11.39
C ALA A 126 -5.46 -10.42 11.88
N ALA A 127 -4.58 -11.17 11.22
CA ALA A 127 -3.15 -11.12 11.49
C ALA A 127 -2.56 -9.72 11.21
N ALA A 128 -2.97 -9.06 10.13
CA ALA A 128 -2.54 -7.70 9.82
C ALA A 128 -2.92 -6.72 10.93
N ARG A 129 -4.16 -6.77 11.42
CA ARG A 129 -4.63 -5.93 12.53
C ARG A 129 -3.80 -6.13 13.79
N GLU A 130 -3.57 -7.37 14.16
CA GLU A 130 -2.80 -7.71 15.36
C GLU A 130 -1.34 -7.29 15.25
N VAL A 131 -0.66 -7.73 14.19
CA VAL A 131 0.77 -7.49 13.98
C VAL A 131 1.10 -5.99 13.84
N LEU A 132 0.24 -5.25 13.15
CA LEU A 132 0.43 -3.82 12.93
C LEU A 132 -0.17 -2.96 14.05
N GLY A 133 -0.92 -3.55 15.00
CA GLY A 133 -1.57 -2.82 16.08
C GLY A 133 -2.57 -1.78 15.58
N LEU A 134 -3.36 -2.13 14.55
CA LEU A 134 -4.30 -1.20 13.95
C LEU A 134 -5.46 -0.90 14.91
N PRO A 135 -5.82 0.38 15.11
CA PRO A 135 -6.98 0.74 15.91
C PRO A 135 -8.28 0.36 15.20
N ASP A 136 -9.37 0.27 15.97
CA ASP A 136 -10.71 0.09 15.43
C ASP A 136 -11.03 1.18 14.40
N GLY A 137 -11.66 0.81 13.30
CA GLY A 137 -12.03 1.73 12.24
C GLY A 137 -10.94 1.97 11.18
N LEU A 138 -9.71 1.49 11.40
CA LEU A 138 -8.65 1.49 10.40
C LEU A 138 -8.53 0.08 9.79
N GLU A 139 -8.87 -0.04 8.50
CA GLU A 139 -8.96 -1.32 7.79
C GLU A 139 -7.72 -1.55 6.92
N PRO A 140 -6.95 -2.64 7.09
CA PRO A 140 -5.91 -2.98 6.14
C PRO A 140 -6.54 -3.43 4.82
N ILE A 141 -6.19 -2.77 3.71
CA ILE A 141 -6.82 -3.04 2.41
C ILE A 141 -5.85 -3.65 1.42
N ILE A 142 -4.67 -3.07 1.26
CA ILE A 142 -3.67 -3.53 0.29
C ILE A 142 -2.27 -3.38 0.86
N PHE A 143 -1.42 -4.37 0.60
CA PHE A 143 0.03 -4.29 0.84
C PHE A 143 0.81 -4.18 -0.47
N THR A 144 1.99 -3.60 -0.36
CA THR A 144 3.05 -3.70 -1.36
C THR A 144 4.42 -3.70 -0.70
#